data_554a9a70a5c5b2090b11a94b70c48643
#
_entry.id   554a9a70a5c5b2090b11a94b70c48643
#
_cell.length_a   1.000
_cell.length_b   1.000
_cell.length_c   1.000
_cell.angle_alpha   90.00
_cell.angle_beta   90.00
_cell.angle_gamma   90.00
#
_symmetry.space_group_name_H-M   'P 1'
#
loop_
_entity.id
_entity.type
_entity.pdbx_description
1 polymer ?
#
loop_
_entity_poly.entity_id
_entity_poly.type
_entity_poly.pdbx_seq_one_letter_code
_entity_poly.pdbx_strand_id
1 'polypeptide(L)'
;AILLGVLFCAGCQTLPVHTKYDPIGYKPKNPGNVVIKVSLQDRMVYVMEGNRPLLVTATAIGLPTKPTPKGRFRVTNKIATKRSGSYGFWVKGDTIVAGTSSKAPGAGYRYVGYPMQYWVEFLSAYGFHVGSVWPVPRTHGCLRLHQNAAREFFQLARIGTPVYIAQTQPEDATLGKDPPRPHDYNDPDPPKSLLISPRAFKDDPTQDLREQS
;
A
#
# COMPACT_ATOMS: atom_id res chain seq x y z
N ALA A 1 -33.93 -58.17 -11.66
CA ALA A 1 -32.75 -57.38 -11.42
C ALA A 1 -33.00 -55.93 -11.82
N ILE A 2 -33.15 -55.02 -10.84
CA ILE A 2 -33.36 -53.58 -11.05
C ILE A 2 -32.03 -52.89 -10.80
N LEU A 3 -31.44 -52.32 -11.88
CA LEU A 3 -30.21 -51.52 -11.77
C LEU A 3 -30.59 -50.09 -11.36
N LEU A 4 -30.22 -49.68 -10.16
CA LEU A 4 -30.33 -48.31 -9.69
C LEU A 4 -29.11 -47.51 -10.19
N GLY A 5 -29.31 -46.62 -11.16
CA GLY A 5 -28.27 -45.72 -11.62
C GLY A 5 -28.14 -44.53 -10.64
N VAL A 6 -27.00 -44.41 -10.02
CA VAL A 6 -26.63 -43.22 -9.18
C VAL A 6 -26.17 -42.11 -10.10
N LEU A 7 -26.99 -41.05 -10.20
CA LEU A 7 -26.60 -39.80 -10.87
C LEU A 7 -25.63 -39.03 -9.95
N PHE A 8 -24.36 -38.97 -10.33
CA PHE A 8 -23.40 -38.05 -9.71
C PHE A 8 -23.66 -36.62 -10.29
N CYS A 9 -24.31 -35.76 -9.51
CA CYS A 9 -24.28 -34.32 -9.80
C CYS A 9 -22.88 -33.79 -9.53
N ALA A 10 -22.11 -33.53 -10.58
CA ALA A 10 -20.89 -32.74 -10.52
C ALA A 10 -21.27 -31.29 -10.15
N GLY A 11 -21.18 -30.95 -8.87
CA GLY A 11 -21.32 -29.58 -8.41
C GLY A 11 -20.23 -28.72 -9.05
N CYS A 12 -20.63 -27.84 -9.97
CA CYS A 12 -19.78 -26.76 -10.45
C CYS A 12 -19.39 -25.88 -9.25
N GLN A 13 -18.23 -26.11 -8.68
CA GLN A 13 -17.63 -25.16 -7.75
C GLN A 13 -17.18 -23.95 -8.58
N THR A 14 -18.01 -22.92 -8.59
CA THR A 14 -17.59 -21.60 -9.09
C THR A 14 -16.50 -21.08 -8.16
N LEU A 15 -15.25 -21.06 -8.65
CA LEU A 15 -14.16 -20.37 -7.97
C LEU A 15 -14.57 -18.92 -7.73
N PRO A 16 -14.35 -18.36 -6.54
CA PRO A 16 -14.66 -16.95 -6.27
C PRO A 16 -13.91 -16.09 -7.28
N VAL A 17 -14.66 -15.34 -8.09
CA VAL A 17 -14.10 -14.30 -8.96
C VAL A 17 -13.60 -13.21 -8.02
N HIS A 18 -12.29 -13.18 -7.76
CA HIS A 18 -11.66 -12.06 -7.08
C HIS A 18 -11.80 -10.83 -7.97
N THR A 19 -12.75 -9.96 -7.64
CA THR A 19 -12.83 -8.65 -8.29
C THR A 19 -11.52 -7.92 -8.04
N LYS A 20 -10.88 -7.46 -9.12
CA LYS A 20 -9.62 -6.71 -9.04
C LYS A 20 -9.83 -5.51 -8.12
N TYR A 21 -9.00 -5.39 -7.08
CA TYR A 21 -8.99 -4.20 -6.23
C TYR A 21 -8.51 -3.00 -7.04
N ASP A 22 -9.39 -2.04 -7.26
CA ASP A 22 -9.13 -0.90 -8.15
C ASP A 22 -9.81 0.37 -7.60
N PRO A 23 -9.28 0.96 -6.53
CA PRO A 23 -9.78 2.22 -6.01
C PRO A 23 -9.55 3.33 -7.05
N ILE A 24 -10.48 4.27 -7.13
CA ILE A 24 -10.45 5.34 -8.13
C ILE A 24 -10.05 6.65 -7.45
N GLY A 25 -9.02 7.30 -8.00
CA GLY A 25 -8.61 8.65 -7.61
C GLY A 25 -9.19 9.71 -8.54
N TYR A 26 -9.65 10.81 -7.94
CA TYR A 26 -10.24 11.94 -8.66
C TYR A 26 -9.38 13.19 -8.56
N LYS A 27 -9.34 13.98 -9.63
CA LYS A 27 -8.63 15.28 -9.63
C LYS A 27 -9.25 16.24 -8.61
N PRO A 28 -8.43 16.93 -7.81
CA PRO A 28 -8.92 17.99 -6.94
C PRO A 28 -9.33 19.22 -7.76
N LYS A 29 -10.42 19.89 -7.34
CA LYS A 29 -10.78 21.22 -7.88
C LYS A 29 -9.80 22.29 -7.41
N ASN A 30 -9.40 22.19 -6.13
CA ASN A 30 -8.38 23.06 -5.54
C ASN A 30 -7.34 22.20 -4.79
N PRO A 31 -6.16 21.95 -5.39
CA PRO A 31 -5.13 21.14 -4.77
C PRO A 31 -4.63 21.62 -3.40
N GLY A 32 -4.82 22.92 -3.09
CA GLY A 32 -4.48 23.48 -1.77
C GLY A 32 -5.41 23.04 -0.64
N ASN A 33 -6.61 22.56 -0.97
CA ASN A 33 -7.61 22.10 0.00
C ASN A 33 -7.58 20.59 0.25
N VAL A 34 -6.63 19.88 -0.36
CA VAL A 34 -6.48 18.44 -0.19
C VAL A 34 -5.95 18.12 1.21
N VAL A 35 -6.60 17.18 1.89
CA VAL A 35 -6.24 16.67 3.21
C VAL A 35 -6.19 15.14 3.16
N ILE A 36 -5.18 14.55 3.77
CA ILE A 36 -5.05 13.10 3.93
C ILE A 36 -5.46 12.74 5.36
N LYS A 37 -6.42 11.84 5.52
CA LYS A 37 -6.85 11.30 6.81
C LYS A 37 -6.61 9.80 6.85
N VAL A 38 -6.14 9.29 7.98
CA VAL A 38 -5.87 7.86 8.19
C VAL A 38 -6.59 7.38 9.43
N SER A 39 -7.44 6.37 9.25
CA SER A 39 -8.03 5.59 10.33
C SER A 39 -7.15 4.36 10.60
N LEU A 40 -6.62 4.25 11.81
CA LEU A 40 -5.82 3.09 12.20
C LEU A 40 -6.71 1.89 12.56
N GLN A 41 -7.90 2.12 13.10
CA GLN A 41 -8.85 1.06 13.44
C GLN A 41 -9.33 0.35 12.18
N ASP A 42 -9.81 1.11 11.20
CA ASP A 42 -10.35 0.56 9.95
C ASP A 42 -9.27 0.32 8.90
N ARG A 43 -8.04 0.77 9.17
CA ARG A 43 -6.90 0.67 8.23
C ARG A 43 -7.27 1.23 6.86
N MET A 44 -7.77 2.46 6.88
CA MET A 44 -8.21 3.20 5.69
C MET A 44 -7.46 4.52 5.56
N VAL A 45 -7.29 4.93 4.33
CA VAL A 45 -6.82 6.27 3.94
C VAL A 45 -7.91 6.96 3.16
N TYR A 46 -8.26 8.16 3.59
CA TYR A 46 -9.21 9.05 2.95
C TYR A 46 -8.47 10.30 2.47
N VAL A 47 -8.38 10.50 1.17
CA VAL A 47 -7.90 11.76 0.59
C VAL A 47 -9.10 12.60 0.25
N MET A 48 -9.23 13.75 0.91
CA MET A 48 -10.43 14.57 0.89
C MET A 48 -10.14 15.98 0.38
N GLU A 49 -11.11 16.59 -0.28
CA GLU A 49 -11.17 18.02 -0.54
C GLU A 49 -12.47 18.57 0.06
N GLY A 50 -12.39 19.11 1.27
CA GLY A 50 -13.58 19.40 2.10
C GLY A 50 -14.32 18.09 2.40
N ASN A 51 -15.60 18.01 2.01
CA ASN A 51 -16.43 16.81 2.16
C ASN A 51 -16.38 15.87 0.94
N ARG A 52 -15.66 16.26 -0.12
CA ARG A 52 -15.54 15.47 -1.35
C ARG A 52 -14.42 14.45 -1.25
N PRO A 53 -14.69 13.15 -1.36
CA PRO A 53 -13.64 12.14 -1.42
C PRO A 53 -12.93 12.20 -2.79
N LEU A 54 -11.61 12.22 -2.75
CA LEU A 54 -10.75 12.13 -3.93
C LEU A 54 -10.18 10.74 -4.11
N LEU A 55 -9.87 10.05 -3.02
CA LEU A 55 -9.43 8.65 -3.02
C LEU A 55 -9.78 8.03 -1.66
N VAL A 56 -10.37 6.84 -1.70
CA VAL A 56 -10.59 6.01 -0.51
C VAL A 56 -9.91 4.67 -0.75
N THR A 57 -8.98 4.30 0.12
CA THR A 57 -8.18 3.08 -0.08
C THR A 57 -7.80 2.42 1.24
N ALA A 58 -7.71 1.10 1.22
CA ALA A 58 -7.18 0.34 2.35
C ALA A 58 -5.66 0.56 2.51
N THR A 59 -5.17 0.43 3.74
CA THR A 59 -3.75 0.53 4.06
C THR A 59 -3.31 -0.50 5.09
N ALA A 60 -2.06 -0.97 4.99
CA ALA A 60 -1.43 -1.71 6.08
C ALA A 60 -0.74 -0.73 7.04
N ILE A 61 -0.85 -1.02 8.34
CA ILE A 61 -0.34 -0.17 9.43
C ILE A 61 0.77 -0.87 10.22
N GLY A 62 1.41 -0.12 11.12
CA GLY A 62 2.47 -0.60 12.01
C GLY A 62 2.01 -1.64 13.02
N LEU A 63 2.91 -2.57 13.35
CA LEU A 63 2.76 -3.52 14.45
C LEU A 63 2.54 -2.77 15.80
N PRO A 64 1.89 -3.40 16.79
CA PRO A 64 1.77 -2.82 18.13
C PRO A 64 3.11 -2.43 18.75
N THR A 65 4.19 -3.16 18.45
CA THR A 65 5.56 -2.89 18.93
C THR A 65 6.29 -1.82 18.12
N LYS A 66 5.78 -1.47 16.94
CA LYS A 66 6.29 -0.42 16.04
C LYS A 66 5.13 0.31 15.39
N PRO A 67 4.31 1.01 16.17
CA PRO A 67 3.05 1.56 15.69
C PRO A 67 3.24 2.70 14.68
N THR A 68 2.25 2.87 13.82
CA THR A 68 2.12 4.09 13.04
C THR A 68 1.85 5.27 13.97
N PRO A 69 2.63 6.37 13.90
CA PRO A 69 2.43 7.54 14.76
C PRO A 69 1.06 8.16 14.55
N LYS A 70 0.35 8.47 15.64
CA LYS A 70 -0.89 9.27 15.63
C LYS A 70 -0.55 10.75 15.76
N GLY A 71 -1.32 11.60 15.10
CA GLY A 71 -1.14 13.05 15.20
C GLY A 71 -1.52 13.81 13.94
N ARG A 72 -1.09 15.07 13.92
CA ARG A 72 -1.25 15.99 12.79
C ARG A 72 0.13 16.24 12.20
N PHE A 73 0.28 15.89 10.95
CA PHE A 73 1.52 16.00 10.17
C PHE A 73 1.28 16.79 8.89
N ARG A 74 2.35 16.97 8.12
CA ARG A 74 2.31 17.43 6.74
C ARG A 74 3.23 16.57 5.90
N VAL A 75 2.92 16.44 4.61
CA VAL A 75 3.84 15.83 3.66
C VAL A 75 5.12 16.67 3.60
N THR A 76 6.26 16.04 3.91
CA THR A 76 7.59 16.68 3.95
C THR A 76 8.45 16.32 2.76
N ASN A 77 8.24 15.12 2.17
CA ASN A 77 9.04 14.65 1.05
C ASN A 77 8.25 13.67 0.16
N LYS A 78 8.61 13.61 -1.14
CA LYS A 78 8.03 12.69 -2.13
C LYS A 78 9.12 12.16 -3.06
N ILE A 79 9.19 10.83 -3.20
CA ILE A 79 10.18 10.17 -4.07
C ILE A 79 9.50 9.01 -4.80
N ALA A 80 9.40 9.07 -6.13
CA ALA A 80 8.72 8.02 -6.91
C ALA A 80 9.41 6.65 -6.79
N THR A 81 10.73 6.61 -6.76
CA THR A 81 11.54 5.37 -6.80
C THR A 81 12.47 5.24 -5.58
N LYS A 82 11.92 5.42 -4.37
CA LYS A 82 12.67 5.30 -3.12
C LYS A 82 13.03 3.84 -2.81
N ARG A 83 14.21 3.65 -2.22
CA ARG A 83 14.59 2.41 -1.55
C ARG A 83 14.78 2.64 -0.06
N SER A 84 14.47 1.63 0.74
CA SER A 84 14.66 1.66 2.19
C SER A 84 16.13 1.79 2.56
N GLY A 85 16.46 2.70 3.50
CA GLY A 85 17.79 2.81 4.08
C GLY A 85 18.08 1.76 5.15
N SER A 86 17.06 1.08 5.69
CA SER A 86 17.22 0.19 6.85
C SER A 86 16.99 -1.28 6.53
N TYR A 87 16.00 -1.60 5.71
CA TYR A 87 15.60 -2.98 5.38
C TYR A 87 15.79 -3.25 3.90
N GLY A 88 16.33 -4.42 3.55
CA GLY A 88 16.59 -4.76 2.16
C GLY A 88 17.34 -6.06 1.98
N PHE A 89 18.28 -6.05 1.08
CA PHE A 89 19.02 -7.24 0.64
C PHE A 89 20.52 -6.96 0.56
N TRP A 90 21.31 -7.93 0.96
CA TRP A 90 22.73 -8.00 0.73
C TRP A 90 23.00 -8.87 -0.48
N VAL A 91 23.75 -8.38 -1.45
CA VAL A 91 23.98 -9.00 -2.76
C VAL A 91 25.47 -9.23 -2.98
N LYS A 92 25.83 -10.48 -3.34
CA LYS A 92 27.19 -10.85 -3.78
C LYS A 92 27.07 -11.91 -4.88
N GLY A 93 27.41 -11.52 -6.12
CA GLY A 93 27.12 -12.35 -7.29
C GLY A 93 25.63 -12.68 -7.35
N ASP A 94 25.29 -13.97 -7.47
CA ASP A 94 23.90 -14.47 -7.50
C ASP A 94 23.29 -14.67 -6.11
N THR A 95 24.07 -14.47 -5.05
CA THR A 95 23.59 -14.64 -3.67
C THR A 95 22.85 -13.39 -3.21
N ILE A 96 21.56 -13.55 -2.80
CA ILE A 96 20.70 -12.48 -2.31
C ILE A 96 20.15 -12.85 -0.93
N VAL A 97 20.60 -12.15 0.11
CA VAL A 97 20.23 -12.38 1.52
C VAL A 97 19.44 -11.20 2.04
N ALA A 98 18.25 -11.43 2.59
CA ALA A 98 17.48 -10.38 3.25
C ALA A 98 18.15 -9.97 4.56
N GLY A 99 18.11 -8.67 4.88
CA GLY A 99 18.71 -8.16 6.12
C GLY A 99 18.58 -6.65 6.29
N THR A 100 19.20 -6.16 7.36
CA THR A 100 19.28 -4.72 7.65
C THR A 100 20.58 -4.13 7.12
N SER A 101 20.58 -2.85 6.77
CA SER A 101 21.77 -2.14 6.27
C SER A 101 22.92 -2.12 7.27
N SER A 102 22.63 -2.23 8.57
CA SER A 102 23.62 -2.20 9.66
C SER A 102 24.39 -3.52 9.86
N LYS A 103 23.95 -4.63 9.24
CA LYS A 103 24.52 -5.96 9.48
C LYS A 103 24.81 -6.69 8.18
N ALA A 104 25.99 -6.46 7.62
CA ALA A 104 26.46 -7.18 6.44
C ALA A 104 26.75 -8.66 6.78
N PRO A 105 26.38 -9.63 5.91
CA PRO A 105 26.70 -11.05 6.12
C PRO A 105 28.20 -11.38 6.05
N GLY A 106 29.00 -10.48 5.45
CA GLY A 106 30.44 -10.66 5.28
C GLY A 106 31.05 -9.70 4.26
N ALA A 107 32.30 -9.84 3.97
CA ALA A 107 33.01 -9.00 2.99
C ALA A 107 32.50 -9.20 1.56
N GLY A 108 32.51 -8.13 0.77
CA GLY A 108 32.13 -8.13 -0.64
C GLY A 108 30.64 -8.12 -0.92
N TYR A 109 29.77 -8.04 0.11
CA TYR A 109 28.34 -7.82 -0.07
C TYR A 109 28.02 -6.34 -0.27
N ARG A 110 27.11 -6.04 -1.20
CA ARG A 110 26.55 -4.71 -1.46
C ARG A 110 25.10 -4.68 -0.96
N TYR A 111 24.74 -3.65 -0.22
CA TYR A 111 23.36 -3.45 0.24
C TYR A 111 22.47 -2.86 -0.85
N VAL A 112 21.27 -3.41 -1.01
CA VAL A 112 20.19 -2.87 -1.85
C VAL A 112 18.93 -2.79 -1.02
N GLY A 113 18.45 -1.58 -0.75
CA GLY A 113 17.25 -1.35 0.05
C GLY A 113 15.98 -1.92 -0.61
N TYR A 114 15.03 -2.36 0.21
CA TYR A 114 13.71 -2.78 -0.26
C TYR A 114 13.02 -1.66 -1.04
N PRO A 115 12.35 -1.93 -2.18
CA PRO A 115 11.68 -0.91 -2.95
C PRO A 115 10.48 -0.35 -2.20
N MET A 116 10.37 0.97 -2.16
CA MET A 116 9.31 1.75 -1.52
C MET A 116 8.77 2.76 -2.54
N GLN A 117 8.16 2.24 -3.61
CA GLN A 117 7.67 3.04 -4.73
C GLN A 117 6.59 4.02 -4.27
N TYR A 118 6.54 5.20 -4.86
CA TYR A 118 5.60 6.28 -4.53
C TYR A 118 5.66 6.71 -3.07
N TRP A 119 6.88 6.84 -2.55
CA TRP A 119 7.11 7.31 -1.19
C TRP A 119 6.57 8.72 -0.96
N VAL A 120 5.72 8.87 0.06
CA VAL A 120 5.22 10.16 0.56
C VAL A 120 5.49 10.22 2.06
N GLU A 121 6.50 11.01 2.46
CA GLU A 121 6.92 11.15 3.85
C GLU A 121 6.06 12.17 4.59
N PHE A 122 5.65 11.87 5.82
CA PHE A 122 4.94 12.80 6.71
C PHE A 122 5.65 13.01 8.05
N LEU A 123 6.60 12.17 8.38
CA LEU A 123 7.48 12.26 9.54
C LEU A 123 8.78 11.56 9.17
N SER A 124 9.92 11.96 9.74
CA SER A 124 11.22 11.33 9.45
C SER A 124 11.15 9.82 9.56
N ALA A 125 11.49 9.11 8.50
CA ALA A 125 11.42 7.66 8.32
C ALA A 125 10.00 7.04 8.34
N TYR A 126 8.93 7.82 8.39
CA TYR A 126 7.54 7.36 8.28
C TYR A 126 6.87 7.95 7.04
N GLY A 127 6.23 7.11 6.27
CA GLY A 127 5.55 7.54 5.05
C GLY A 127 4.62 6.49 4.48
N PHE A 128 3.97 6.86 3.39
CA PHE A 128 3.18 5.98 2.55
C PHE A 128 4.05 5.44 1.41
N HIS A 129 3.83 4.21 1.00
CA HIS A 129 4.50 3.60 -0.16
C HIS A 129 3.76 2.35 -0.65
N VAL A 130 4.07 1.89 -1.85
CA VAL A 130 3.56 0.62 -2.39
C VAL A 130 3.95 -0.56 -1.51
N GLY A 131 3.02 -1.49 -1.32
CA GLY A 131 3.27 -2.79 -0.70
C GLY A 131 1.97 -3.54 -0.44
N SER A 132 2.08 -4.83 -0.13
CA SER A 132 0.93 -5.66 0.19
C SER A 132 0.17 -5.11 1.39
N VAL A 133 -1.16 -5.05 1.26
CA VAL A 133 -2.07 -4.51 2.28
C VAL A 133 -2.70 -5.67 3.05
N TRP A 134 -2.13 -5.96 4.20
CA TRP A 134 -2.56 -7.05 5.07
C TRP A 134 -3.79 -6.66 5.90
N PRO A 135 -4.69 -7.62 6.21
CA PRO A 135 -5.85 -7.38 7.07
C PRO A 135 -5.49 -7.19 8.55
N VAL A 136 -4.21 -7.30 8.90
CA VAL A 136 -3.65 -7.14 10.25
C VAL A 136 -2.47 -6.17 10.24
N PRO A 137 -2.13 -5.52 11.38
CA PRO A 137 -0.92 -4.70 11.51
C PRO A 137 0.35 -5.50 11.19
N ARG A 138 1.23 -4.99 10.29
CA ARG A 138 2.39 -5.75 9.84
C ARG A 138 3.61 -4.92 9.45
N THR A 139 3.53 -3.61 9.44
CA THR A 139 4.66 -2.74 9.08
C THR A 139 5.47 -2.33 10.31
N HIS A 140 6.56 -1.62 10.10
CA HIS A 140 7.32 -0.97 11.16
C HIS A 140 6.91 0.50 11.35
N GLY A 141 5.63 0.81 11.07
CA GLY A 141 5.04 2.14 11.24
C GLY A 141 4.71 2.86 9.94
N CYS A 142 5.30 2.48 8.81
CA CYS A 142 4.91 2.99 7.50
C CYS A 142 3.50 2.53 7.12
N LEU A 143 2.86 3.26 6.21
CA LEU A 143 1.55 2.99 5.66
C LEU A 143 1.72 2.42 4.25
N ARG A 144 1.40 1.12 4.06
CA ARG A 144 1.46 0.52 2.74
C ARG A 144 0.16 0.70 2.01
N LEU A 145 0.25 1.08 0.76
CA LEU A 145 -0.85 1.18 -0.18
C LEU A 145 -0.72 0.11 -1.25
N HIS A 146 -1.85 -0.48 -1.65
CA HIS A 146 -1.88 -1.37 -2.79
C HIS A 146 -1.38 -0.63 -4.04
N GLN A 147 -0.72 -1.36 -4.96
CA GLN A 147 -0.12 -0.78 -6.16
C GLN A 147 -1.14 0.04 -6.97
N ASN A 148 -2.39 -0.43 -7.08
CA ASN A 148 -3.47 0.22 -7.84
C ASN A 148 -3.98 1.52 -7.18
N ALA A 149 -3.60 1.85 -5.96
CA ALA A 149 -3.97 3.11 -5.30
C ALA A 149 -2.78 4.06 -5.14
N ALA A 150 -1.57 3.51 -5.11
CA ALA A 150 -0.41 4.27 -4.65
C ALA A 150 0.01 5.38 -5.62
N ARG A 151 -0.15 5.17 -6.93
CA ARG A 151 0.15 6.20 -7.95
C ARG A 151 -0.80 7.39 -7.82
N GLU A 152 -2.10 7.13 -7.75
CA GLU A 152 -3.13 8.17 -7.59
C GLU A 152 -2.94 8.92 -6.27
N PHE A 153 -2.67 8.18 -5.17
CA PHE A 153 -2.33 8.79 -3.89
C PHE A 153 -1.10 9.70 -4.00
N PHE A 154 -0.04 9.24 -4.68
CA PHE A 154 1.17 10.02 -4.89
C PHE A 154 0.91 11.30 -5.69
N GLN A 155 0.02 11.26 -6.68
CA GLN A 155 -0.38 12.45 -7.45
C GLN A 155 -1.17 13.44 -6.59
N LEU A 156 -2.08 12.97 -5.72
CA LEU A 156 -2.89 13.80 -4.83
C LEU A 156 -2.10 14.44 -3.69
N ALA A 157 -1.13 13.70 -3.14
CA ALA A 157 -0.28 14.21 -2.06
C ALA A 157 0.77 15.20 -2.60
N ARG A 158 0.79 16.42 -2.08
CA ARG A 158 1.77 17.47 -2.40
C ARG A 158 2.59 17.80 -1.15
N ILE A 159 3.80 18.31 -1.33
CA ILE A 159 4.57 18.87 -0.19
C ILE A 159 3.69 19.92 0.52
N GLY A 160 3.61 19.80 1.84
CA GLY A 160 2.74 20.64 2.68
C GLY A 160 1.31 20.12 2.87
N THR A 161 0.83 19.13 2.10
CA THR A 161 -0.50 18.53 2.29
C THR A 161 -0.65 18.05 3.74
N PRO A 162 -1.72 18.47 4.46
CA PRO A 162 -2.00 18.02 5.82
C PRO A 162 -2.27 16.50 5.86
N VAL A 163 -1.73 15.83 6.90
CA VAL A 163 -1.92 14.40 7.16
C VAL A 163 -2.40 14.21 8.59
N TYR A 164 -3.61 13.71 8.78
CA TYR A 164 -4.21 13.46 10.09
C TYR A 164 -4.34 11.95 10.33
N ILE A 165 -3.60 11.43 11.30
CA ILE A 165 -3.59 10.02 11.65
C ILE A 165 -4.22 9.87 13.04
N ALA A 166 -5.33 9.16 13.12
CA ALA A 166 -6.06 8.93 14.36
C ALA A 166 -6.49 7.47 14.49
N GLN A 167 -6.98 7.09 15.66
CA GLN A 167 -7.56 5.77 15.87
C GLN A 167 -8.76 5.56 14.95
N THR A 168 -9.64 6.55 14.90
CA THR A 168 -10.82 6.60 14.03
C THR A 168 -10.87 7.92 13.29
N GLN A 169 -11.61 7.96 12.18
CA GLN A 169 -11.93 9.16 11.43
C GLN A 169 -13.46 9.29 11.26
N PRO A 170 -14.00 10.49 11.10
CA PRO A 170 -15.45 10.66 10.83
C PRO A 170 -15.92 9.89 9.59
N GLU A 171 -15.04 9.71 8.60
CA GLU A 171 -15.28 9.01 7.35
C GLU A 171 -15.50 7.50 7.53
N ASP A 172 -15.09 6.91 8.66
CA ASP A 172 -15.24 5.48 8.94
C ASP A 172 -16.72 5.04 8.91
N ALA A 173 -17.62 5.89 9.42
CA ALA A 173 -19.04 5.62 9.47
C ALA A 173 -19.77 5.70 8.11
N THR A 174 -19.12 6.26 7.10
CA THR A 174 -19.70 6.49 5.77
C THR A 174 -18.86 5.86 4.66
N LEU A 175 -17.78 6.52 4.25
CA LEU A 175 -16.88 6.06 3.18
C LEU A 175 -16.11 4.79 3.55
N GLY A 176 -15.85 4.58 4.84
CA GLY A 176 -15.14 3.42 5.39
C GLY A 176 -16.05 2.24 5.71
N LYS A 177 -17.38 2.37 5.52
CA LYS A 177 -18.31 1.27 5.77
C LYS A 177 -18.19 0.20 4.69
N ASP A 178 -17.72 -0.98 5.07
CA ASP A 178 -17.54 -2.15 4.20
C ASP A 178 -16.79 -1.86 2.87
N PRO A 179 -15.65 -1.15 2.90
CA PRO A 179 -14.94 -0.82 1.68
C PRO A 179 -14.29 -2.07 1.08
N PRO A 180 -14.13 -2.13 -0.25
CA PRO A 180 -13.34 -3.17 -0.89
C PRO A 180 -11.93 -3.23 -0.29
N ARG A 181 -11.37 -4.45 -0.15
CA ARG A 181 -10.02 -4.67 0.34
C ARG A 181 -9.23 -5.54 -0.61
N PRO A 182 -7.93 -5.28 -0.79
CA PRO A 182 -7.09 -6.13 -1.62
C PRO A 182 -6.83 -7.48 -0.93
N HIS A 183 -6.54 -8.50 -1.74
CA HIS A 183 -6.18 -9.84 -1.31
C HIS A 183 -4.78 -10.25 -1.80
N ASP A 184 -4.01 -9.31 -2.34
CA ASP A 184 -2.65 -9.49 -2.87
C ASP A 184 -1.63 -9.97 -1.83
N TYR A 185 -1.96 -9.85 -0.55
CA TYR A 185 -1.14 -10.39 0.54
C TYR A 185 -1.09 -11.94 0.57
N ASN A 186 -1.99 -12.60 -0.16
CA ASN A 186 -2.01 -14.06 -0.35
C ASN A 186 -1.16 -14.50 -1.56
N ASP A 187 -0.74 -13.56 -2.42
CA ASP A 187 0.08 -13.88 -3.57
C ASP A 187 1.52 -14.21 -3.13
N PRO A 188 2.23 -15.05 -3.88
CA PRO A 188 3.64 -15.30 -3.62
C PRO A 188 4.47 -14.02 -3.62
N ASP A 189 5.41 -13.91 -2.68
CA ASP A 189 6.33 -12.77 -2.66
C ASP A 189 7.09 -12.67 -3.99
N PRO A 190 7.29 -11.45 -4.51
CA PRO A 190 8.08 -11.23 -5.72
C PRO A 190 9.51 -11.79 -5.56
N PRO A 191 10.09 -12.36 -6.62
CA PRO A 191 11.47 -12.86 -6.58
C PRO A 191 12.45 -11.79 -6.07
N LYS A 192 13.38 -12.16 -5.19
CA LYS A 192 14.39 -11.23 -4.66
C LYS A 192 15.20 -10.55 -5.77
N SER A 193 15.48 -11.26 -6.87
CA SER A 193 16.14 -10.72 -8.05
C SER A 193 15.37 -9.56 -8.69
N LEU A 194 14.04 -9.62 -8.71
CA LEU A 194 13.19 -8.51 -9.15
C LEU A 194 13.30 -7.34 -8.17
N LEU A 195 13.17 -7.61 -6.86
CA LEU A 195 13.16 -6.56 -5.82
C LEU A 195 14.45 -5.75 -5.77
N ILE A 196 15.61 -6.34 -6.07
CA ILE A 196 16.89 -5.62 -6.14
C ILE A 196 17.13 -4.89 -7.46
N SER A 197 16.36 -5.17 -8.50
CA SER A 197 16.52 -4.59 -9.83
C SER A 197 15.76 -3.26 -9.99
N PRO A 198 16.08 -2.44 -11.00
CA PRO A 198 15.27 -1.27 -11.36
C PRO A 198 13.83 -1.61 -11.73
N ARG A 199 13.56 -2.84 -12.20
CA ARG A 199 12.23 -3.33 -12.58
C ARG A 199 11.27 -3.47 -11.38
N ALA A 200 11.78 -3.37 -10.15
CA ALA A 200 10.96 -3.31 -8.95
C ALA A 200 10.06 -2.05 -8.91
N PHE A 201 10.41 -1.03 -9.69
CA PHE A 201 9.65 0.22 -9.79
C PHE A 201 8.86 0.21 -11.11
N LYS A 202 7.71 -0.48 -11.10
CA LYS A 202 6.80 -0.45 -12.25
C LYS A 202 5.94 0.81 -12.15
N ASP A 203 5.95 1.61 -13.19
CA ASP A 203 4.99 2.69 -13.39
C ASP A 203 3.85 2.17 -14.27
N ASP A 204 2.60 2.45 -13.85
CA ASP A 204 1.42 2.15 -14.63
C ASP A 204 0.74 3.47 -15.02
N PRO A 205 1.01 4.00 -16.23
CA PRO A 205 0.47 5.27 -16.66
C PRO A 205 -1.06 5.26 -16.84
N THR A 206 -1.70 4.10 -16.82
CA THR A 206 -3.18 4.01 -16.92
C THR A 206 -3.88 4.37 -15.60
N GLN A 207 -3.14 4.41 -14.49
CA GLN A 207 -3.62 4.80 -13.16
C GLN A 207 -3.47 6.31 -12.93
N ASP A 208 -4.12 7.11 -13.75
CA ASP A 208 -4.16 8.56 -13.58
C ASP A 208 -5.49 9.01 -12.95
N LEU A 209 -5.42 10.14 -12.24
CA LEU A 209 -6.58 10.77 -11.62
C LEU A 209 -7.67 11.05 -12.67
N ARG A 210 -8.91 10.66 -12.35
CA ARG A 210 -10.08 10.86 -13.22
C ARG A 210 -10.76 12.19 -12.92
N GLU A 211 -11.48 12.72 -13.90
CA GLU A 211 -12.42 13.80 -13.64
C GLU A 211 -13.63 13.23 -12.89
N GLN A 212 -14.11 13.97 -11.89
CA GLN A 212 -15.35 13.63 -11.19
C GLN A 212 -16.47 14.48 -11.80
N SER A 213 -17.41 13.83 -12.45
CA SER A 213 -18.64 14.44 -12.97
C SER A 213 -19.51 15.03 -11.88
#